data_ec13c7f910fdc367d677d59be0efe503
#
_entry.id   ec13c7f910fdc367d677d59be0efe503
#
_cell.length_a   1.000
_cell.length_b   1.000
_cell.length_c   1.000
_cell.angle_alpha   90.00
_cell.angle_beta   90.00
_cell.angle_gamma   90.00
#
_symmetry.space_group_name_H-M   'P 1'
#
loop_
_entity.id
_entity.type
_entity.pdbx_description
1 polymer ?
#
loop_
_entity_poly.entity_id
_entity_poly.type
_entity_poly.pdbx_seq_one_letter_code
_entity_poly.pdbx_strand_id
1 'polypeptide(L)'
;METLLVVPVFTIAVALFAVLILLHFVPMGLWISALAADVSISLFNLVGMRFRRVEPRMIVIPLIKGTKAGLGLNVNQLEAHYLAGGNVDNVVDALIAAHRAQIDLTFEQAAAIDLAGRNVLEAVQMSVNPKVIETPTISAVAKNGIELKVRARVTVRANIDRLVGGAGEATIIARVGEGIVTTVG
;
A
#
# COMPACT_ATOMS: atom_id res chain seq x y z
N MET A 1 25.80 -43.88 -39.22
CA MET A 1 24.68 -44.20 -38.34
C MET A 1 24.68 -43.36 -37.05
N GLU A 2 25.83 -42.93 -36.54
CA GLU A 2 25.91 -42.14 -35.32
C GLU A 2 25.32 -40.71 -35.46
N THR A 3 25.50 -40.03 -36.60
CA THR A 3 24.95 -38.69 -36.84
C THR A 3 23.42 -38.67 -36.89
N LEU A 4 22.79 -39.78 -37.24
CA LEU A 4 21.32 -39.92 -37.34
C LEU A 4 20.63 -39.92 -35.97
N LEU A 5 21.33 -40.35 -34.91
CA LEU A 5 20.84 -40.34 -33.54
C LEU A 5 21.26 -39.09 -32.74
N VAL A 6 22.39 -38.46 -33.09
CA VAL A 6 22.92 -37.29 -32.39
C VAL A 6 22.03 -36.04 -32.59
N VAL A 7 21.52 -35.85 -33.81
CA VAL A 7 20.65 -34.68 -34.11
C VAL A 7 19.35 -34.71 -33.29
N PRO A 8 18.56 -35.79 -33.24
CA PRO A 8 17.32 -35.81 -32.44
C PRO A 8 17.60 -35.72 -30.93
N VAL A 9 18.68 -36.30 -30.43
CA VAL A 9 19.05 -36.22 -29.00
C VAL A 9 19.42 -34.76 -28.64
N PHE A 10 20.18 -34.09 -29.50
CA PHE A 10 20.53 -32.68 -29.28
C PHE A 10 19.32 -31.76 -29.33
N THR A 11 18.38 -31.97 -30.29
CA THR A 11 17.13 -31.17 -30.37
C THR A 11 16.23 -31.35 -29.15
N ILE A 12 16.12 -32.59 -28.64
CA ILE A 12 15.37 -32.92 -27.42
C ILE A 12 16.02 -32.25 -26.20
N ALA A 13 17.36 -32.29 -26.08
CA ALA A 13 18.09 -31.67 -24.99
C ALA A 13 17.91 -30.14 -24.99
N VAL A 14 17.99 -29.48 -26.16
CA VAL A 14 17.75 -28.04 -26.33
C VAL A 14 16.29 -27.69 -25.99
N ALA A 15 15.33 -28.46 -26.45
CA ALA A 15 13.92 -28.26 -26.14
C ALA A 15 13.66 -28.39 -24.63
N LEU A 16 14.23 -29.40 -23.98
CA LEU A 16 14.09 -29.64 -22.53
C LEU A 16 14.76 -28.50 -21.72
N PHE A 17 15.91 -28.04 -22.15
CA PHE A 17 16.59 -26.89 -21.56
C PHE A 17 15.79 -25.60 -21.71
N ALA A 18 15.20 -25.35 -22.89
CA ALA A 18 14.30 -24.20 -23.12
C ALA A 18 13.06 -24.25 -22.22
N VAL A 19 12.47 -25.44 -22.03
CA VAL A 19 11.33 -25.64 -21.12
C VAL A 19 11.74 -25.39 -19.67
N LEU A 20 12.90 -25.85 -19.22
CA LEU A 20 13.41 -25.57 -17.88
C LEU A 20 13.65 -24.08 -17.63
N ILE A 21 14.21 -23.37 -18.62
CA ILE A 21 14.36 -21.89 -18.56
C ILE A 21 12.98 -21.23 -18.45
N LEU A 22 12.02 -21.63 -19.27
CA LEU A 22 10.66 -21.09 -19.22
C LEU A 22 10.00 -21.31 -17.86
N LEU A 23 10.09 -22.52 -17.31
CA LEU A 23 9.56 -22.85 -15.98
C LEU A 23 10.25 -22.07 -14.85
N HIS A 24 11.54 -21.79 -15.00
CA HIS A 24 12.27 -20.97 -14.02
C HIS A 24 11.88 -19.50 -14.08
N PHE A 25 11.63 -18.96 -15.27
CA PHE A 25 11.24 -17.56 -15.46
C PHE A 25 9.77 -17.27 -15.17
N VAL A 26 8.89 -18.25 -15.36
CA VAL A 26 7.44 -18.09 -15.16
C VAL A 26 7.06 -18.57 -13.75
N PRO A 27 6.53 -17.71 -12.89
CA PRO A 27 6.08 -18.10 -11.55
C PRO A 27 4.72 -18.86 -11.64
N MET A 28 4.78 -20.11 -12.10
CA MET A 28 3.59 -20.96 -12.34
C MET A 28 2.67 -21.04 -11.11
N GLY A 29 3.25 -21.13 -9.90
CA GLY A 29 2.48 -21.18 -8.66
C GLY A 29 1.63 -19.93 -8.42
N LEU A 30 2.15 -18.77 -8.79
CA LEU A 30 1.40 -17.49 -8.71
C LEU A 30 0.27 -17.43 -9.73
N TRP A 31 0.51 -17.92 -10.94
CA TRP A 31 -0.52 -17.95 -11.98
C TRP A 31 -1.68 -18.88 -11.60
N ILE A 32 -1.37 -20.09 -11.08
CA ILE A 32 -2.39 -21.03 -10.59
C ILE A 32 -3.18 -20.40 -9.43
N SER A 33 -2.51 -19.71 -8.51
CA SER A 33 -3.17 -19.04 -7.39
C SER A 33 -4.09 -17.90 -7.85
N ALA A 34 -3.67 -17.14 -8.87
CA ALA A 34 -4.48 -16.08 -9.47
C ALA A 34 -5.72 -16.67 -10.17
N LEU A 35 -5.52 -17.74 -10.95
CA LEU A 35 -6.61 -18.43 -11.63
C LEU A 35 -7.63 -19.01 -10.64
N ALA A 36 -7.17 -19.62 -9.55
CA ALA A 36 -8.03 -20.15 -8.48
C ALA A 36 -8.78 -19.06 -7.70
N ALA A 37 -8.32 -17.81 -7.80
CA ALA A 37 -8.95 -16.65 -7.17
C ALA A 37 -9.84 -15.85 -8.14
N ASP A 38 -10.11 -16.37 -9.34
CA ASP A 38 -10.88 -15.72 -10.41
C ASP A 38 -10.25 -14.39 -10.89
N VAL A 39 -8.91 -14.31 -10.78
CA VAL A 39 -8.14 -13.16 -11.26
C VAL A 39 -7.57 -13.48 -12.63
N SER A 40 -8.07 -12.80 -13.67
CA SER A 40 -7.63 -12.99 -15.05
C SER A 40 -6.29 -12.30 -15.31
N ILE A 41 -5.18 -12.98 -15.02
CA ILE A 41 -3.82 -12.54 -15.39
C ILE A 41 -3.26 -13.47 -16.45
N SER A 42 -2.80 -12.88 -17.56
CA SER A 42 -2.09 -13.64 -18.59
C SER A 42 -0.67 -14.00 -18.13
N LEU A 43 -0.20 -15.18 -18.51
CA LEU A 43 1.21 -15.58 -18.32
C LEU A 43 2.17 -14.57 -18.96
N PHE A 44 1.80 -13.99 -20.10
CA PHE A 44 2.60 -12.96 -20.77
C PHE A 44 2.76 -11.71 -19.91
N ASN A 45 1.72 -11.31 -19.16
CA ASN A 45 1.82 -10.18 -18.23
C ASN A 45 2.80 -10.47 -17.09
N LEU A 46 2.80 -11.68 -16.53
CA LEU A 46 3.73 -12.08 -15.47
C LEU A 46 5.19 -12.07 -15.95
N VAL A 47 5.43 -12.59 -17.16
CA VAL A 47 6.74 -12.54 -17.80
C VAL A 47 7.14 -11.09 -18.10
N GLY A 48 6.21 -10.28 -18.63
CA GLY A 48 6.43 -8.87 -18.91
C GLY A 48 6.80 -8.07 -17.67
N MET A 49 6.15 -8.32 -16.52
CA MET A 49 6.50 -7.70 -15.22
C MET A 49 7.96 -8.01 -14.85
N ARG A 50 8.39 -9.26 -15.02
CA ARG A 50 9.78 -9.66 -14.72
C ARG A 50 10.80 -8.91 -15.58
N PHE A 51 10.51 -8.69 -16.86
CA PHE A 51 11.36 -7.90 -17.77
C PHE A 51 11.41 -6.41 -17.35
N ARG A 52 10.31 -5.87 -16.83
CA ARG A 52 10.24 -4.50 -16.30
C ARG A 52 10.80 -4.37 -14.87
N ARG A 53 11.40 -5.42 -14.32
CA ARG A 53 11.94 -5.48 -12.95
C ARG A 53 10.87 -5.29 -11.88
N VAL A 54 9.63 -5.62 -12.18
CA VAL A 54 8.53 -5.70 -11.23
C VAL A 54 8.48 -7.10 -10.67
N GLU A 55 8.44 -7.24 -9.36
CA GLU A 55 8.26 -8.55 -8.74
C GLU A 55 6.78 -8.97 -8.82
N PRO A 56 6.43 -10.04 -9.56
CA PRO A 56 5.03 -10.41 -9.78
C PRO A 56 4.26 -10.71 -8.49
N ARG A 57 4.94 -11.19 -7.46
CA ARG A 57 4.34 -11.46 -6.15
C ARG A 57 3.76 -10.21 -5.51
N MET A 58 4.46 -9.06 -5.63
CA MET A 58 4.05 -7.79 -5.03
C MET A 58 2.82 -7.18 -5.70
N ILE A 59 2.44 -7.68 -6.86
CA ILE A 59 1.24 -7.24 -7.60
C ILE A 59 0.11 -8.27 -7.48
N VAL A 60 0.43 -9.55 -7.72
CA VAL A 60 -0.59 -10.61 -7.83
C VAL A 60 -1.22 -10.93 -6.49
N ILE A 61 -0.45 -10.97 -5.39
CA ILE A 61 -0.98 -11.30 -4.07
C ILE A 61 -1.96 -10.21 -3.58
N PRO A 62 -1.61 -8.90 -3.60
CA PRO A 62 -2.56 -7.84 -3.28
C PRO A 62 -3.77 -7.83 -4.21
N LEU A 63 -3.58 -8.08 -5.50
CA LEU A 63 -4.69 -8.16 -6.45
C LEU A 63 -5.68 -9.28 -6.08
N ILE A 64 -5.17 -10.47 -5.71
CA ILE A 64 -5.99 -11.58 -5.22
C ILE A 64 -6.77 -11.18 -3.96
N LYS A 65 -6.10 -10.50 -3.00
CA LYS A 65 -6.75 -10.01 -1.78
C LYS A 65 -7.91 -9.06 -2.12
N GLY A 66 -7.64 -8.08 -2.99
CA GLY A 66 -8.61 -7.08 -3.42
C GLY A 66 -9.81 -7.70 -4.15
N THR A 67 -9.57 -8.60 -5.09
CA THR A 67 -10.63 -9.31 -5.83
C THR A 67 -11.51 -10.13 -4.87
N LYS A 68 -10.91 -10.87 -3.93
CA LYS A 68 -11.65 -11.60 -2.90
C LYS A 68 -12.45 -10.70 -1.95
N ALA A 69 -12.04 -9.46 -1.79
CA ALA A 69 -12.77 -8.46 -1.03
C ALA A 69 -13.87 -7.73 -1.85
N GLY A 70 -14.03 -8.07 -3.13
CA GLY A 70 -15.01 -7.46 -4.03
C GLY A 70 -14.56 -6.16 -4.69
N LEU A 71 -13.27 -5.84 -4.65
CA LEU A 71 -12.70 -4.66 -5.29
C LEU A 71 -12.36 -4.94 -6.76
N GLY A 72 -12.79 -4.06 -7.66
CA GLY A 72 -12.46 -4.09 -9.09
C GLY A 72 -11.09 -3.47 -9.39
N LEU A 73 -10.00 -4.07 -8.89
CA LEU A 73 -8.65 -3.54 -9.08
C LEU A 73 -8.07 -3.92 -10.44
N ASN A 74 -7.30 -3.00 -11.02
CA ASN A 74 -6.64 -3.21 -12.30
C ASN A 74 -5.14 -3.49 -12.10
N VAL A 75 -4.64 -4.57 -12.72
CA VAL A 75 -3.21 -4.96 -12.68
C VAL A 75 -2.28 -3.82 -13.08
N ASN A 76 -2.64 -3.07 -14.14
CA ASN A 76 -1.80 -1.99 -14.65
C ASN A 76 -1.67 -0.82 -13.66
N GLN A 77 -2.73 -0.51 -12.91
CA GLN A 77 -2.70 0.53 -11.87
C GLN A 77 -1.79 0.11 -10.71
N LEU A 78 -1.89 -1.15 -10.27
CA LEU A 78 -1.02 -1.68 -9.21
C LEU A 78 0.44 -1.71 -9.65
N GLU A 79 0.72 -2.11 -10.90
CA GLU A 79 2.07 -2.11 -11.47
C GLU A 79 2.65 -0.69 -11.58
N ALA A 80 1.86 0.27 -12.07
CA ALA A 80 2.28 1.67 -12.16
C ALA A 80 2.60 2.26 -10.77
N HIS A 81 1.79 1.94 -9.77
CA HIS A 81 2.03 2.37 -8.40
C HIS A 81 3.30 1.76 -7.80
N TYR A 82 3.55 0.47 -8.04
CA TYR A 82 4.78 -0.22 -7.65
C TYR A 82 6.03 0.43 -8.28
N LEU A 83 5.97 0.71 -9.59
CA LEU A 83 7.06 1.37 -10.33
C LEU A 83 7.31 2.81 -9.87
N ALA A 84 6.29 3.49 -9.37
CA ALA A 84 6.41 4.81 -8.75
C ALA A 84 7.04 4.76 -7.34
N GLY A 85 7.36 3.56 -6.81
CA GLY A 85 7.94 3.37 -5.48
C GLY A 85 6.92 3.26 -4.35
N GLY A 86 5.63 3.12 -4.67
CA GLY A 86 4.55 2.96 -3.70
C GLY A 86 4.45 1.53 -3.13
N ASN A 87 3.78 1.41 -2.00
CA ASN A 87 3.51 0.16 -1.31
C ASN A 87 2.13 -0.40 -1.70
N VAL A 88 2.12 -1.28 -2.72
CA VAL A 88 0.89 -1.86 -3.28
C VAL A 88 0.08 -2.63 -2.22
N ASP A 89 0.74 -3.39 -1.36
CA ASP A 89 0.06 -4.22 -0.35
C ASP A 89 -0.67 -3.34 0.69
N ASN A 90 0.00 -2.28 1.17
CA ASN A 90 -0.59 -1.31 2.09
C ASN A 90 -1.79 -0.57 1.48
N VAL A 91 -1.68 -0.16 0.21
CA VAL A 91 -2.77 0.52 -0.51
C VAL A 91 -3.97 -0.41 -0.68
N VAL A 92 -3.75 -1.65 -1.09
CA VAL A 92 -4.85 -2.62 -1.26
C VAL A 92 -5.49 -2.99 0.07
N ASP A 93 -4.71 -3.20 1.12
CA ASP A 93 -5.25 -3.47 2.46
C ASP A 93 -6.07 -2.27 3.00
N ALA A 94 -5.62 -1.04 2.72
CA ALA A 94 -6.38 0.18 3.03
C ALA A 94 -7.70 0.27 2.26
N LEU A 95 -7.69 -0.04 0.96
CA LEU A 95 -8.91 -0.08 0.13
C LEU A 95 -9.90 -1.14 0.62
N ILE A 96 -9.42 -2.32 1.03
CA ILE A 96 -10.25 -3.36 1.62
C ILE A 96 -10.87 -2.87 2.94
N ALA A 97 -10.10 -2.21 3.79
CA ALA A 97 -10.58 -1.65 5.04
C ALA A 97 -11.62 -0.55 4.80
N ALA A 98 -11.36 0.37 3.86
CA ALA A 98 -12.28 1.43 3.46
C ALA A 98 -13.61 0.87 2.92
N HIS A 99 -13.53 -0.11 2.02
CA HIS A 99 -14.71 -0.78 1.47
C HIS A 99 -15.58 -1.43 2.55
N ARG A 100 -14.95 -2.12 3.51
CA ARG A 100 -15.66 -2.73 4.65
C ARG A 100 -16.28 -1.70 5.60
N ALA A 101 -15.64 -0.54 5.73
CA ALA A 101 -16.12 0.57 6.56
C ALA A 101 -17.11 1.48 5.81
N GLN A 102 -17.45 1.16 4.56
CA GLN A 102 -18.31 1.98 3.69
C GLN A 102 -17.77 3.42 3.50
N ILE A 103 -16.46 3.54 3.42
CA ILE A 103 -15.75 4.79 3.13
C ILE A 103 -15.47 4.81 1.64
N ASP A 104 -15.84 5.89 0.97
CA ASP A 104 -15.54 6.09 -0.43
C ASP A 104 -14.08 6.51 -0.59
N LEU A 105 -13.23 5.54 -0.93
CA LEU A 105 -11.80 5.74 -1.16
C LEU A 105 -11.43 5.12 -2.51
N THR A 106 -11.05 5.95 -3.47
CA THR A 106 -10.61 5.49 -4.77
C THR A 106 -9.16 5.01 -4.74
N PHE A 107 -8.78 4.18 -5.72
CA PHE A 107 -7.39 3.72 -5.84
C PHE A 107 -6.42 4.90 -6.03
N GLU A 108 -6.81 5.89 -6.83
CA GLU A 108 -6.00 7.08 -7.14
C GLU A 108 -5.73 7.91 -5.87
N GLN A 109 -6.75 8.09 -5.03
CA GLN A 109 -6.60 8.78 -3.74
C GLN A 109 -5.67 8.01 -2.79
N ALA A 110 -5.89 6.70 -2.66
CA ALA A 110 -5.05 5.84 -1.83
C ALA A 110 -3.59 5.85 -2.31
N ALA A 111 -3.37 5.73 -3.61
CA ALA A 111 -2.04 5.79 -4.23
C ALA A 111 -1.36 7.16 -4.01
N ALA A 112 -2.11 8.26 -4.13
CA ALA A 112 -1.58 9.60 -3.88
C ALA A 112 -1.16 9.80 -2.41
N ILE A 113 -1.92 9.27 -1.46
CA ILE A 113 -1.60 9.32 -0.02
C ILE A 113 -0.33 8.52 0.27
N ASP A 114 -0.20 7.32 -0.31
CA ASP A 114 0.96 6.44 -0.12
C ASP A 114 2.23 7.06 -0.71
N LEU A 115 2.16 7.59 -1.93
CA LEU A 115 3.28 8.28 -2.58
C LEU A 115 3.67 9.58 -1.89
N ALA A 116 2.76 10.20 -1.13
CA ALA A 116 3.06 11.33 -0.25
C ALA A 116 3.77 10.89 1.05
N GLY A 117 4.13 9.60 1.19
CA GLY A 117 4.85 9.04 2.34
C GLY A 117 3.97 8.80 3.58
N ARG A 118 2.65 8.69 3.42
CA ARG A 118 1.71 8.44 4.51
C ARG A 118 1.17 7.02 4.48
N ASN A 119 0.92 6.48 5.66
CA ASN A 119 0.30 5.17 5.80
C ASN A 119 -1.22 5.27 5.56
N VAL A 120 -1.66 4.78 4.39
CA VAL A 120 -3.07 4.84 3.98
C VAL A 120 -3.96 4.00 4.89
N LEU A 121 -3.50 2.81 5.27
CA LEU A 121 -4.25 1.90 6.15
C LEU A 121 -4.48 2.52 7.53
N GLU A 122 -3.46 3.14 8.12
CA GLU A 122 -3.59 3.85 9.38
C GLU A 122 -4.58 5.02 9.27
N ALA A 123 -4.55 5.76 8.16
CA ALA A 123 -5.47 6.85 7.91
C ALA A 123 -6.93 6.38 7.85
N VAL A 124 -7.20 5.28 7.17
CA VAL A 124 -8.54 4.67 7.12
C VAL A 124 -8.98 4.22 8.51
N GLN A 125 -8.10 3.55 9.27
CA GLN A 125 -8.39 3.13 10.63
C GLN A 125 -8.70 4.31 11.55
N MET A 126 -7.94 5.41 11.46
CA MET A 126 -8.17 6.64 12.23
C MET A 126 -9.43 7.40 11.81
N SER A 127 -9.93 7.19 10.60
CA SER A 127 -11.21 7.78 10.19
C SER A 127 -12.41 7.05 10.82
N VAL A 128 -12.27 5.74 11.05
CA VAL A 128 -13.30 4.91 11.71
C VAL A 128 -13.20 5.02 13.23
N ASN A 129 -11.98 4.85 13.75
CA ASN A 129 -11.69 4.87 15.19
C ASN A 129 -10.86 6.11 15.54
N PRO A 130 -11.45 7.12 16.17
CA PRO A 130 -10.70 8.30 16.58
C PRO A 130 -9.53 7.93 17.50
N LYS A 131 -8.36 8.55 17.26
CA LYS A 131 -7.15 8.38 18.07
C LYS A 131 -7.09 9.49 19.11
N VAL A 132 -6.76 9.14 20.36
CA VAL A 132 -6.47 10.13 21.39
C VAL A 132 -4.98 10.42 21.40
N ILE A 133 -4.64 11.70 21.21
CA ILE A 133 -3.27 12.22 21.28
C ILE A 133 -3.11 12.99 22.59
N GLU A 134 -2.03 12.72 23.32
CA GLU A 134 -1.71 13.43 24.55
C GLU A 134 -0.54 14.40 24.31
N THR A 135 -0.71 15.67 24.70
CA THR A 135 0.38 16.64 24.62
C THR A 135 1.40 16.41 25.75
N PRO A 136 2.68 16.74 25.55
CA PRO A 136 3.61 16.89 26.65
C PRO A 136 3.11 17.98 27.60
N THR A 137 3.72 18.06 28.78
CA THR A 137 3.44 19.17 29.73
C THR A 137 3.92 20.49 29.13
N ILE A 138 2.98 21.44 28.96
CA ILE A 138 3.23 22.75 28.40
C ILE A 138 3.14 23.75 29.54
N SER A 139 4.18 24.56 29.71
CA SER A 139 4.22 25.66 30.70
C SER A 139 3.79 26.96 30.02
N ALA A 140 2.84 27.66 30.58
CA ALA A 140 2.43 28.97 30.15
C ALA A 140 2.28 29.93 31.35
N VAL A 141 2.64 31.18 31.17
CA VAL A 141 2.53 32.19 32.23
C VAL A 141 1.30 33.04 31.97
N ALA A 142 0.37 33.07 32.93
CA ALA A 142 -0.82 33.88 32.83
C ALA A 142 -0.53 35.35 33.12
N LYS A 143 -1.44 36.24 32.72
CA LYS A 143 -1.31 37.72 32.89
C LYS A 143 -1.03 38.18 34.29
N ASN A 144 -1.42 37.40 35.30
CA ASN A 144 -1.15 37.68 36.71
C ASN A 144 0.21 37.18 37.20
N GLY A 145 1.07 36.63 36.30
CA GLY A 145 2.39 36.11 36.61
C GLY A 145 2.45 34.69 37.14
N ILE A 146 1.32 33.97 37.19
CA ILE A 146 1.26 32.58 37.65
C ILE A 146 1.64 31.67 36.50
N GLU A 147 2.60 30.74 36.75
CA GLU A 147 2.95 29.67 35.80
C GLU A 147 1.92 28.52 35.92
N LEU A 148 1.33 28.18 34.79
CA LEU A 148 0.42 27.02 34.65
C LEU A 148 1.11 25.93 33.86
N LYS A 149 1.04 24.70 34.37
CA LYS A 149 1.49 23.49 33.69
C LYS A 149 0.27 22.72 33.21
N VAL A 150 0.09 22.68 31.90
CA VAL A 150 -1.09 22.11 31.27
C VAL A 150 -0.69 20.87 30.44
N ARG A 151 -1.52 19.84 30.52
CA ARG A 151 -1.46 18.67 29.65
C ARG A 151 -2.86 18.44 29.06
N ALA A 152 -2.93 18.35 27.74
CA ALA A 152 -4.21 18.17 27.05
C ALA A 152 -4.27 16.78 26.39
N ARG A 153 -5.46 16.19 26.39
CA ARG A 153 -5.82 15.02 25.59
C ARG A 153 -6.76 15.46 24.49
N VAL A 154 -6.37 15.22 23.25
CA VAL A 154 -7.13 15.64 22.06
C VAL A 154 -7.54 14.40 21.28
N THR A 155 -8.85 14.25 21.07
CA THR A 155 -9.37 13.22 20.19
C THR A 155 -9.35 13.70 18.76
N VAL A 156 -8.62 12.99 17.88
CA VAL A 156 -8.48 13.33 16.48
C VAL A 156 -9.09 12.26 15.59
N ARG A 157 -9.67 12.69 14.48
CA ARG A 157 -10.21 11.84 13.44
C ARG A 157 -9.57 12.22 12.11
N ALA A 158 -9.15 11.23 11.31
CA ALA A 158 -8.62 11.51 9.98
C ALA A 158 -9.77 11.85 9.02
N ASN A 159 -9.57 12.92 8.23
CA ASN A 159 -10.41 13.20 7.06
C ASN A 159 -9.64 12.75 5.82
N ILE A 160 -10.10 11.67 5.20
CA ILE A 160 -9.39 11.01 4.08
C ILE A 160 -9.32 11.94 2.87
N ASP A 161 -10.37 12.71 2.58
CA ASP A 161 -10.41 13.63 1.43
C ASP A 161 -9.36 14.76 1.52
N ARG A 162 -8.93 15.10 2.74
CA ARG A 162 -7.95 16.17 3.02
C ARG A 162 -6.62 15.63 3.54
N LEU A 163 -6.40 14.34 3.43
CA LEU A 163 -5.20 13.72 4.00
C LEU A 163 -3.93 14.04 3.20
N VAL A 164 -4.07 14.22 1.90
CA VAL A 164 -2.97 14.71 1.05
C VAL A 164 -2.66 16.17 1.44
N GLY A 165 -1.50 16.41 2.06
CA GLY A 165 -1.11 17.73 2.58
C GLY A 165 -1.64 18.08 3.99
N GLY A 166 -2.35 17.18 4.66
CA GLY A 166 -2.85 17.38 6.03
C GLY A 166 -1.75 17.37 7.11
N ALA A 167 -2.10 17.81 8.33
CA ALA A 167 -1.21 17.86 9.48
C ALA A 167 -0.94 16.45 10.07
N GLY A 168 0.31 16.13 10.35
CA GLY A 168 0.68 14.94 11.13
C GLY A 168 0.44 15.13 12.63
N GLU A 169 0.60 14.06 13.41
CA GLU A 169 0.43 14.07 14.88
C GLU A 169 1.27 15.16 15.56
N ALA A 170 2.56 15.28 15.17
CA ALA A 170 3.45 16.31 15.71
C ALA A 170 2.94 17.74 15.45
N THR A 171 2.36 17.99 14.28
CA THR A 171 1.81 19.30 13.94
C THR A 171 0.56 19.62 14.76
N ILE A 172 -0.28 18.60 15.04
CA ILE A 172 -1.47 18.76 15.89
C ILE A 172 -1.05 19.10 17.32
N ILE A 173 -0.06 18.37 17.87
CA ILE A 173 0.49 18.62 19.21
C ILE A 173 1.05 20.05 19.29
N ALA A 174 1.81 20.50 18.28
CA ALA A 174 2.37 21.85 18.23
C ALA A 174 1.29 22.92 18.20
N ARG A 175 0.24 22.76 17.38
CA ARG A 175 -0.90 23.72 17.31
C ARG A 175 -1.70 23.77 18.59
N VAL A 176 -1.92 22.62 19.23
CA VAL A 176 -2.60 22.59 20.54
C VAL A 176 -1.76 23.29 21.60
N GLY A 177 -0.44 23.08 21.57
CA GLY A 177 0.50 23.76 22.46
C GLY A 177 0.49 25.27 22.29
N GLU A 178 0.54 25.74 21.06
CA GLU A 178 0.44 27.19 20.74
C GLU A 178 -0.90 27.77 21.21
N GLY A 179 -2.00 27.04 20.97
CA GLY A 179 -3.33 27.46 21.46
C GLY A 179 -3.41 27.57 22.98
N ILE A 180 -2.79 26.65 23.73
CA ILE A 180 -2.71 26.71 25.19
C ILE A 180 -1.95 27.96 25.65
N VAL A 181 -0.76 28.20 25.08
CA VAL A 181 0.08 29.34 25.46
C VAL A 181 -0.62 30.68 25.16
N THR A 182 -1.23 30.81 23.98
CA THR A 182 -1.98 32.02 23.58
C THR A 182 -3.24 32.25 24.40
N THR A 183 -3.90 31.20 24.89
CA THR A 183 -5.12 31.37 25.67
C THR A 183 -4.84 31.70 27.14
N VAL A 184 -3.72 31.24 27.67
CA VAL A 184 -3.30 31.46 29.07
C VAL A 184 -2.62 32.80 29.24
N GLY A 185 -1.79 33.24 28.24
CA GLY A 185 -1.11 34.53 28.22
C GLY A 185 -2.04 35.68 27.75
#